data_5ca378c16eca45e743b213972afc39d7
#
_entry.id   5ca378c16eca45e743b213972afc39d7
#
_cell.length_a   1.000
_cell.length_b   1.000
_cell.length_c   1.000
_cell.angle_alpha   90.00
_cell.angle_beta   90.00
_cell.angle_gamma   90.00
#
_symmetry.space_group_name_H-M   'P 1'
#
loop_
_entity.id
_entity.type
_entity.pdbx_description
1 polymer ?
#
loop_
_entity_poly.entity_id
_entity_poly.type
_entity_poly.pdbx_seq_one_letter_code
_entity_poly.pdbx_strand_id
1 'polypeptide(L)'
;MIRFALIVASTLGFVLTAALGNFMAPLLQELERFRPQEQQEPQTPVQSRVPALGGLCLMVSTLAAVGVGWTAACIAQPTLLGSESQLMTRLLIALFGAQAFGAIGLADDAARLRSRAQLGLRRLPRLALEAAAAAAVLVLLAVNGCLPTGLQLPGAGYVELGGAAPVLWGLVLVALAECARTADGADGTVCGTAFAAMLGLMGVMTLLGWFPLGVLPAALAGSLMAFLLWNFPPAKLRLGSVGSLFLAGMLGCVPLCIGWPDLTLPLALPFWLEGGMVALQILVCKASRGRRQLFRSAPLHRWLELRGQSAEQIFYTFCVIAM
;
A
#
# COMPACT_ATOMS: atom_id res chain seq x y z
N MET A 1 -18.32 -22.54 -3.30
CA MET A 1 -18.26 -22.20 -1.86
C MET A 1 -17.16 -21.19 -1.54
N ILE A 2 -15.92 -21.29 -2.05
CA ILE A 2 -14.85 -20.29 -1.80
C ILE A 2 -15.25 -18.89 -2.27
N ARG A 3 -15.99 -18.74 -3.37
CA ARG A 3 -16.51 -17.43 -3.83
C ARG A 3 -17.33 -16.72 -2.74
N PHE A 4 -18.05 -17.46 -1.91
CA PHE A 4 -18.75 -16.91 -0.77
C PHE A 4 -17.80 -16.29 0.26
N ALA A 5 -16.66 -16.94 0.54
CA ALA A 5 -15.66 -16.40 1.45
C ALA A 5 -15.06 -15.06 0.96
N LEU A 6 -14.86 -14.91 -0.35
CA LEU A 6 -14.41 -13.64 -0.94
C LEU A 6 -15.44 -12.52 -0.76
N ILE A 7 -16.72 -12.84 -0.98
CA ILE A 7 -17.82 -11.89 -0.78
C ILE A 7 -17.89 -11.49 0.70
N VAL A 8 -17.82 -12.46 1.62
CA VAL A 8 -17.80 -12.19 3.08
C VAL A 8 -16.63 -11.29 3.46
N ALA A 9 -15.42 -11.60 2.97
CA ALA A 9 -14.23 -10.79 3.24
C ALA A 9 -14.38 -9.35 2.71
N SER A 10 -14.85 -9.20 1.47
CA SER A 10 -15.03 -7.87 0.86
C SER A 10 -16.13 -7.06 1.55
N THR A 11 -17.29 -7.66 1.81
CA THR A 11 -18.39 -6.96 2.49
C THR A 11 -18.04 -6.59 3.93
N LEU A 12 -17.38 -7.48 4.66
CA LEU A 12 -16.94 -7.19 6.02
C LEU A 12 -15.86 -6.09 6.04
N GLY A 13 -14.89 -6.14 5.12
CA GLY A 13 -13.89 -5.08 4.94
C GLY A 13 -14.56 -3.72 4.69
N PHE A 14 -15.54 -3.68 3.80
CA PHE A 14 -16.33 -2.47 3.54
C PHE A 14 -17.06 -1.98 4.80
N VAL A 15 -17.83 -2.82 5.46
CA VAL A 15 -18.66 -2.44 6.62
C VAL A 15 -17.79 -1.97 7.78
N LEU A 16 -16.70 -2.70 8.09
CA LEU A 16 -15.79 -2.32 9.18
C LEU A 16 -15.07 -1.00 8.89
N THR A 17 -14.58 -0.81 7.66
CA THR A 17 -13.91 0.45 7.29
C THR A 17 -14.92 1.61 7.32
N ALA A 18 -16.15 1.40 6.85
CA ALA A 18 -17.21 2.40 6.92
C ALA A 18 -17.51 2.79 8.38
N ALA A 19 -17.65 1.81 9.26
CA ALA A 19 -17.92 2.05 10.68
C ALA A 19 -16.75 2.78 11.37
N LEU A 20 -15.52 2.29 11.17
CA LEU A 20 -14.32 2.91 11.74
C LEU A 20 -14.11 4.33 11.20
N GLY A 21 -14.32 4.57 9.91
CA GLY A 21 -14.21 5.88 9.29
C GLY A 21 -15.20 6.88 9.88
N ASN A 22 -16.46 6.48 10.10
CA ASN A 22 -17.46 7.31 10.76
C ASN A 22 -17.07 7.70 12.19
N PHE A 23 -16.38 6.83 12.90
CA PHE A 23 -15.91 7.10 14.25
C PHE A 23 -14.61 7.93 14.25
N MET A 24 -13.65 7.57 13.41
CA MET A 24 -12.32 8.18 13.40
C MET A 24 -12.31 9.57 12.75
N ALA A 25 -13.11 9.82 11.71
CA ALA A 25 -13.10 11.09 11.00
C ALA A 25 -13.44 12.29 11.91
N PRO A 26 -14.53 12.28 12.72
CA PRO A 26 -14.81 13.40 13.62
C PRO A 26 -13.77 13.53 14.74
N LEU A 27 -13.30 12.40 15.31
CA LEU A 27 -12.29 12.40 16.37
C LEU A 27 -10.97 13.04 15.90
N LEU A 28 -10.50 12.68 14.71
CA LEU A 28 -9.28 13.22 14.15
C LEU A 28 -9.42 14.68 13.74
N GLN A 29 -10.59 15.10 13.26
CA GLN A 29 -10.88 16.51 12.96
C GLN A 29 -10.87 17.37 14.22
N GLU A 30 -11.39 16.87 15.34
CA GLU A 30 -11.30 17.55 16.62
C GLU A 30 -9.87 17.70 17.11
N LEU A 31 -9.06 16.65 17.02
CA LEU A 31 -7.64 16.70 17.36
C LEU A 31 -6.86 17.75 16.55
N GLU A 32 -7.18 17.88 15.26
CA GLU A 32 -6.57 18.92 14.40
C GLU A 32 -7.03 20.34 14.75
N ARG A 33 -8.26 20.54 15.26
CA ARG A 33 -8.77 21.85 15.71
C ARG A 33 -8.03 22.36 16.97
N PHE A 34 -7.58 21.48 17.86
CA PHE A 34 -6.83 21.86 19.05
C PHE A 34 -5.36 22.15 18.79
N ARG A 35 -4.88 22.01 17.55
CA ARG A 35 -3.50 22.35 17.18
C ARG A 35 -3.27 23.86 17.18
N PRO A 36 -2.16 24.36 17.82
CA PRO A 36 -1.83 25.78 17.82
C PRO A 36 -1.63 26.31 16.40
N GLN A 37 -2.26 27.46 16.09
CA GLN A 37 -2.22 28.11 14.75
C GLN A 37 -0.82 28.57 14.33
N GLU A 38 0.11 28.77 15.26
CA GLU A 38 1.49 29.19 15.00
C GLU A 38 2.33 28.19 14.18
N GLN A 39 1.83 26.98 14.00
CA GLN A 39 2.53 25.91 13.27
C GLN A 39 2.03 25.69 11.84
N GLN A 40 1.16 26.58 11.35
CA GLN A 40 0.62 26.49 9.99
C GLN A 40 1.54 27.27 9.04
N GLU A 41 2.26 26.58 8.17
CA GLU A 41 2.95 27.24 7.05
C GLU A 41 1.94 28.00 6.17
N PRO A 42 2.23 29.28 5.78
CA PRO A 42 1.27 30.13 5.08
C PRO A 42 1.01 29.76 3.61
N GLN A 43 1.53 28.64 3.11
CA GLN A 43 1.64 28.37 1.67
C GLN A 43 0.79 27.23 1.10
N THR A 44 -0.11 26.58 1.86
CA THR A 44 -0.99 25.55 1.27
C THR A 44 -2.46 25.79 1.65
N PRO A 45 -3.31 26.15 0.66
CA PRO A 45 -4.72 26.34 0.93
C PRO A 45 -5.40 24.99 1.17
N VAL A 46 -6.19 24.90 2.26
CA VAL A 46 -7.18 23.85 2.57
C VAL A 46 -6.67 22.41 2.77
N GLN A 47 -5.72 21.92 1.97
CA GLN A 47 -5.21 20.53 2.07
C GLN A 47 -4.44 20.21 3.35
N SER A 48 -3.88 21.21 4.03
CA SER A 48 -3.09 21.01 5.27
C SER A 48 -3.91 20.68 6.52
N ARG A 49 -5.24 20.80 6.46
CA ARG A 49 -6.14 20.59 7.62
C ARG A 49 -6.81 19.23 7.66
N VAL A 50 -6.55 18.36 6.69
CA VAL A 50 -7.16 17.03 6.63
C VAL A 50 -6.33 16.06 7.44
N PRO A 51 -6.91 15.41 8.48
CA PRO A 51 -6.18 14.51 9.35
C PRO A 51 -5.63 13.29 8.58
N ALA A 52 -4.39 12.92 8.89
CA ALA A 52 -3.65 11.85 8.25
C ALA A 52 -3.48 10.69 9.24
N LEU A 53 -4.40 9.82 9.40
CA LEU A 53 -4.33 8.55 10.15
C LEU A 53 -5.41 7.58 9.67
N GLY A 54 -6.04 7.90 8.53
CA GLY A 54 -7.10 7.08 7.97
C GLY A 54 -6.66 5.66 7.60
N GLY A 55 -5.37 5.48 7.31
CA GLY A 55 -4.79 4.17 7.04
C GLY A 55 -4.95 3.16 8.16
N LEU A 56 -5.11 3.61 9.42
CA LEU A 56 -5.37 2.71 10.55
C LEU A 56 -6.71 1.98 10.39
N CYS A 57 -7.74 2.67 9.85
CA CYS A 57 -9.01 2.04 9.55
C CYS A 57 -8.85 0.88 8.54
N LEU A 58 -8.03 1.09 7.50
CA LEU A 58 -7.73 0.06 6.50
C LEU A 58 -6.99 -1.13 7.10
N MET A 59 -5.97 -0.90 7.93
CA MET A 59 -5.19 -1.96 8.56
C MET A 59 -6.07 -2.86 9.42
N VAL A 60 -6.85 -2.26 10.32
CA VAL A 60 -7.68 -2.99 11.27
C VAL A 60 -8.82 -3.72 10.58
N SER A 61 -9.54 -3.04 9.67
CA SER A 61 -10.67 -3.64 8.95
C SER A 61 -10.22 -4.77 8.03
N THR A 62 -9.11 -4.60 7.31
CA THR A 62 -8.57 -5.64 6.42
C THR A 62 -8.11 -6.85 7.24
N LEU A 63 -7.42 -6.65 8.37
CA LEU A 63 -6.99 -7.73 9.25
C LEU A 63 -8.19 -8.58 9.73
N ALA A 64 -9.23 -7.92 10.24
CA ALA A 64 -10.44 -8.59 10.72
C ALA A 64 -11.20 -9.27 9.56
N ALA A 65 -11.34 -8.61 8.43
CA ALA A 65 -12.04 -9.15 7.26
C ALA A 65 -11.32 -10.36 6.65
N VAL A 66 -9.98 -10.35 6.60
CA VAL A 66 -9.18 -11.52 6.18
C VAL A 66 -9.35 -12.68 7.15
N GLY A 67 -9.31 -12.42 8.47
CA GLY A 67 -9.52 -13.46 9.47
C GLY A 67 -10.87 -14.17 9.32
N VAL A 68 -11.95 -13.40 9.22
CA VAL A 68 -13.31 -13.95 9.03
C VAL A 68 -13.47 -14.61 7.65
N GLY A 69 -12.97 -13.96 6.60
CA GLY A 69 -13.01 -14.51 5.25
C GLY A 69 -12.26 -15.84 5.12
N TRP A 70 -11.08 -15.94 5.75
CA TRP A 70 -10.31 -17.18 5.75
C TRP A 70 -11.01 -18.29 6.55
N THR A 71 -11.57 -17.98 7.72
CA THR A 71 -12.36 -18.97 8.48
C THR A 71 -13.57 -19.45 7.68
N ALA A 72 -14.27 -18.56 6.97
CA ALA A 72 -15.35 -18.92 6.07
C ALA A 72 -14.89 -19.83 4.91
N ALA A 73 -13.68 -19.57 4.37
CA ALA A 73 -13.07 -20.40 3.33
C ALA A 73 -12.74 -21.81 3.87
N CYS A 74 -12.18 -21.92 5.07
CA CYS A 74 -11.87 -23.19 5.72
C CYS A 74 -13.12 -24.01 6.06
N ILE A 75 -14.20 -23.37 6.49
CA ILE A 75 -15.50 -24.03 6.72
C ILE A 75 -16.06 -24.56 5.40
N ALA A 76 -15.95 -23.76 4.33
CA ALA A 76 -16.43 -24.14 3.01
C ALA A 76 -15.60 -25.27 2.36
N GLN A 77 -14.30 -25.32 2.67
CA GLN A 77 -13.36 -26.31 2.14
C GLN A 77 -12.31 -26.69 3.22
N PRO A 78 -12.61 -27.72 4.04
CA PRO A 78 -11.74 -28.14 5.15
C PRO A 78 -10.33 -28.58 4.73
N THR A 79 -10.15 -28.97 3.47
CA THR A 79 -8.84 -29.35 2.91
C THR A 79 -7.82 -28.20 2.92
N LEU A 80 -8.27 -26.94 3.04
CA LEU A 80 -7.38 -25.77 3.16
C LEU A 80 -6.58 -25.75 4.47
N LEU A 81 -7.03 -26.48 5.50
CA LEU A 81 -6.34 -26.65 6.78
C LEU A 81 -5.27 -27.73 6.73
N GLY A 82 -5.20 -28.52 5.66
CA GLY A 82 -4.20 -29.57 5.50
C GLY A 82 -2.78 -29.02 5.43
N SER A 83 -1.84 -29.75 6.03
CA SER A 83 -0.41 -29.36 6.10
C SER A 83 0.29 -29.26 4.73
N GLU A 84 -0.27 -29.91 3.69
CA GLU A 84 0.32 -29.92 2.35
C GLU A 84 0.15 -28.60 1.58
N SER A 85 -0.83 -27.75 1.94
CA SER A 85 -1.20 -26.62 1.09
C SER A 85 -0.33 -25.38 1.22
N GLN A 86 0.45 -25.24 2.27
CA GLN A 86 1.21 -24.01 2.63
C GLN A 86 0.43 -22.70 2.50
N LEU A 87 -0.89 -22.77 2.14
CA LEU A 87 -1.72 -21.59 1.86
C LEU A 87 -1.89 -20.71 3.09
N MET A 88 -2.12 -21.33 4.25
CA MET A 88 -2.23 -20.60 5.52
C MET A 88 -0.93 -19.88 5.86
N THR A 89 0.22 -20.52 5.69
CA THR A 89 1.53 -19.92 5.92
C THR A 89 1.76 -18.72 5.01
N ARG A 90 1.49 -18.87 3.72
CA ARG A 90 1.61 -17.78 2.73
C ARG A 90 0.69 -16.61 3.04
N LEU A 91 -0.57 -16.89 3.44
CA LEU A 91 -1.53 -15.88 3.87
C LEU A 91 -1.03 -15.10 5.09
N LEU A 92 -0.55 -15.82 6.11
CA LEU A 92 -0.05 -15.18 7.33
C LEU A 92 1.21 -14.36 7.09
N ILE A 93 2.14 -14.83 6.24
CA ILE A 93 3.35 -14.08 5.89
C ILE A 93 2.99 -12.81 5.12
N ALA A 94 2.09 -12.89 4.13
CA ALA A 94 1.65 -11.72 3.37
C ALA A 94 0.98 -10.68 4.27
N LEU A 95 0.07 -11.13 5.14
CA LEU A 95 -0.63 -10.27 6.07
C LEU A 95 0.32 -9.64 7.10
N PHE A 96 1.23 -10.46 7.68
CA PHE A 96 2.27 -9.99 8.59
C PHE A 96 3.13 -8.90 7.94
N GLY A 97 3.62 -9.13 6.72
CA GLY A 97 4.41 -8.16 5.98
C GLY A 97 3.68 -6.84 5.78
N ALA A 98 2.43 -6.89 5.30
CA ALA A 98 1.61 -5.70 5.12
C ALA A 98 1.39 -4.93 6.43
N GLN A 99 1.06 -5.65 7.52
CA GLN A 99 0.88 -5.05 8.85
C GLN A 99 2.18 -4.46 9.41
N ALA A 100 3.32 -5.10 9.20
CA ALA A 100 4.63 -4.61 9.63
C ALA A 100 4.98 -3.28 8.93
N PHE A 101 4.83 -3.19 7.61
CA PHE A 101 5.01 -1.94 6.89
C PHE A 101 4.03 -0.86 7.37
N GLY A 102 2.75 -1.20 7.57
CA GLY A 102 1.75 -0.28 8.12
C GLY A 102 2.09 0.21 9.53
N ALA A 103 2.63 -0.66 10.40
CA ALA A 103 3.07 -0.29 11.75
C ALA A 103 4.25 0.70 11.72
N ILE A 104 5.17 0.57 10.75
CA ILE A 104 6.22 1.56 10.52
C ILE A 104 5.60 2.91 10.14
N GLY A 105 4.60 2.90 9.27
CA GLY A 105 3.84 4.11 8.91
C GLY A 105 3.13 4.73 10.10
N LEU A 106 2.54 3.91 10.98
CA LEU A 106 1.92 4.37 12.21
C LEU A 106 2.95 5.05 13.15
N ALA A 107 4.14 4.48 13.26
CA ALA A 107 5.21 5.11 14.02
C ALA A 107 5.66 6.44 13.42
N ASP A 108 5.72 6.55 12.08
CA ASP A 108 6.03 7.80 11.36
C ASP A 108 4.96 8.87 11.61
N ASP A 109 3.68 8.52 11.46
CA ASP A 109 2.56 9.45 11.67
C ASP A 109 2.43 9.84 13.16
N ALA A 110 2.64 8.89 14.09
CA ALA A 110 2.67 9.19 15.53
C ALA A 110 3.84 10.12 15.89
N ALA A 111 5.01 9.97 15.28
CA ALA A 111 6.13 10.87 15.45
C ALA A 111 5.80 12.29 14.94
N ARG A 112 5.11 12.40 13.81
CA ARG A 112 4.62 13.71 13.29
C ARG A 112 3.65 14.38 14.23
N LEU A 113 2.73 13.62 14.82
CA LEU A 113 1.77 14.18 15.78
C LEU A 113 2.42 14.70 17.06
N ARG A 114 3.51 14.04 17.52
CA ARG A 114 4.25 14.43 18.74
C ARG A 114 5.24 15.57 18.49
N SER A 115 5.74 15.71 17.27
CA SER A 115 6.74 16.71 16.92
C SER A 115 6.10 18.07 16.67
N ARG A 116 6.57 19.13 17.34
CA ARG A 116 6.18 20.51 17.04
C ARG A 116 6.47 20.93 15.60
N ALA A 117 7.57 20.41 15.02
CA ALA A 117 7.98 20.69 13.65
C ALA A 117 7.28 19.81 12.59
N GLN A 118 6.29 18.98 13.00
CA GLN A 118 5.58 18.02 12.12
C GLN A 118 6.51 17.08 11.33
N LEU A 119 7.71 16.86 11.83
CA LEU A 119 8.67 15.94 11.25
C LEU A 119 8.35 14.53 11.72
N GLY A 120 8.13 13.62 10.77
CA GLY A 120 8.02 12.19 11.03
C GLY A 120 9.36 11.58 11.45
N LEU A 121 9.48 10.27 11.33
CA LEU A 121 10.74 9.57 11.59
C LEU A 121 11.85 10.08 10.65
N ARG A 122 13.05 10.19 11.18
CA ARG A 122 14.22 10.48 10.35
C ARG A 122 14.37 9.42 9.25
N ARG A 123 14.87 9.82 8.07
CA ARG A 123 14.95 8.94 6.90
C ARG A 123 15.71 7.64 7.16
N LEU A 124 16.87 7.73 7.80
CA LEU A 124 17.72 6.54 8.05
C LEU A 124 17.06 5.50 8.97
N PRO A 125 16.54 5.83 10.19
CA PRO A 125 15.87 4.84 11.03
C PRO A 125 14.61 4.27 10.36
N ARG A 126 13.87 5.05 9.58
CA ARG A 126 12.71 4.55 8.84
C ARG A 126 13.11 3.53 7.78
N LEU A 127 14.10 3.84 6.93
CA LEU A 127 14.63 2.89 5.94
C LEU A 127 15.18 1.62 6.60
N ALA A 128 15.81 1.74 7.78
CA ALA A 128 16.28 0.57 8.52
C ALA A 128 15.12 -0.31 9.00
N LEU A 129 14.01 0.29 9.47
CA LEU A 129 12.80 -0.45 9.87
C LEU A 129 12.14 -1.11 8.66
N GLU A 130 12.02 -0.41 7.53
CA GLU A 130 11.47 -0.97 6.28
C GLU A 130 12.34 -2.14 5.77
N ALA A 131 13.66 -2.00 5.80
CA ALA A 131 14.59 -3.07 5.44
C ALA A 131 14.50 -4.27 6.40
N ALA A 132 14.32 -4.02 7.70
CA ALA A 132 14.13 -5.06 8.70
C ALA A 132 12.80 -5.81 8.48
N ALA A 133 11.70 -5.10 8.18
CA ALA A 133 10.42 -5.71 7.85
C ALA A 133 10.50 -6.54 6.57
N ALA A 134 11.14 -6.01 5.51
CA ALA A 134 11.38 -6.75 4.28
C ALA A 134 12.22 -8.02 4.53
N ALA A 135 13.32 -7.90 5.28
CA ALA A 135 14.14 -9.04 5.65
C ALA A 135 13.37 -10.10 6.44
N ALA A 136 12.52 -9.69 7.40
CA ALA A 136 11.68 -10.60 8.16
C ALA A 136 10.72 -11.40 7.27
N VAL A 137 10.07 -10.74 6.31
CA VAL A 137 9.19 -11.40 5.32
C VAL A 137 9.97 -12.41 4.49
N LEU A 138 11.15 -12.02 3.97
CA LEU A 138 11.98 -12.90 3.14
C LEU A 138 12.52 -14.08 3.91
N VAL A 139 12.94 -13.92 5.17
CA VAL A 139 13.36 -14.99 6.05
C VAL A 139 12.21 -15.97 6.32
N LEU A 140 11.01 -15.45 6.62
CA LEU A 140 9.83 -16.28 6.81
C LEU A 140 9.49 -17.10 5.56
N LEU A 141 9.58 -16.49 4.37
CA LEU A 141 9.38 -17.19 3.10
C LEU A 141 10.46 -18.25 2.87
N ALA A 142 11.72 -17.93 3.17
CA ALA A 142 12.86 -18.86 2.99
C ALA A 142 12.75 -20.08 3.92
N VAL A 143 12.48 -19.87 5.21
CA VAL A 143 12.35 -20.94 6.21
C VAL A 143 11.19 -21.89 5.87
N ASN A 144 10.11 -21.35 5.27
CA ASN A 144 8.96 -22.17 4.87
C ASN A 144 9.09 -22.70 3.42
N GLY A 145 10.24 -22.54 2.75
CA GLY A 145 10.43 -23.03 1.39
C GLY A 145 9.54 -22.36 0.33
N CYS A 146 9.05 -21.15 0.61
CA CYS A 146 8.12 -20.40 -0.24
C CYS A 146 8.77 -19.23 -0.96
N LEU A 147 10.08 -19.00 -0.79
CA LEU A 147 10.78 -17.86 -1.38
C LEU A 147 10.95 -18.05 -2.89
N PRO A 148 10.46 -17.13 -3.73
CA PRO A 148 10.69 -17.18 -5.17
C PRO A 148 12.15 -16.88 -5.50
N THR A 149 12.80 -17.78 -6.25
CA THR A 149 14.22 -17.66 -6.66
C THR A 149 14.43 -17.06 -8.03
N GLY A 150 13.36 -16.77 -8.77
CA GLY A 150 13.42 -16.19 -10.11
C GLY A 150 12.21 -15.33 -10.42
N LEU A 151 12.20 -14.81 -11.64
CA LEU A 151 11.10 -14.02 -12.22
C LEU A 151 10.62 -14.62 -13.55
N GLN A 152 9.33 -14.38 -13.84
CA GLN A 152 8.78 -14.68 -15.17
C GLN A 152 8.77 -13.39 -16.02
N LEU A 153 9.69 -13.30 -16.97
CA LEU A 153 9.73 -12.17 -17.90
C LEU A 153 8.87 -12.46 -19.13
N PRO A 154 7.93 -11.57 -19.50
CA PRO A 154 7.18 -11.71 -20.74
C PRO A 154 8.12 -11.78 -21.93
N GLY A 155 8.06 -12.87 -22.71
CA GLY A 155 8.90 -13.09 -23.88
C GLY A 155 10.28 -13.74 -23.62
N ALA A 156 10.83 -13.68 -22.40
CA ALA A 156 12.11 -14.33 -22.05
C ALA A 156 11.95 -15.60 -21.22
N GLY A 157 10.71 -15.88 -20.73
CA GLY A 157 10.44 -17.03 -19.88
C GLY A 157 10.91 -16.85 -18.44
N TYR A 158 11.13 -17.97 -17.75
CA TYR A 158 11.59 -17.96 -16.35
C TYR A 158 13.10 -17.71 -16.28
N VAL A 159 13.49 -16.68 -15.53
CA VAL A 159 14.89 -16.33 -15.27
C VAL A 159 15.20 -16.61 -13.81
N GLU A 160 16.10 -17.54 -13.57
CA GLU A 160 16.54 -17.89 -12.22
C GLU A 160 17.60 -16.91 -11.72
N LEU A 161 17.35 -16.30 -10.57
CA LEU A 161 18.25 -15.32 -9.93
C LEU A 161 19.10 -15.99 -8.83
N GLY A 162 18.74 -17.19 -8.42
CA GLY A 162 19.43 -17.94 -7.37
C GLY A 162 19.57 -17.14 -6.08
N GLY A 163 20.78 -17.08 -5.52
CA GLY A 163 21.07 -16.38 -4.27
C GLY A 163 20.90 -14.85 -4.31
N ALA A 164 20.79 -14.25 -5.50
CA ALA A 164 20.53 -12.80 -5.63
C ALA A 164 19.06 -12.45 -5.42
N ALA A 165 18.13 -13.38 -5.57
CA ALA A 165 16.70 -13.17 -5.45
C ALA A 165 16.28 -12.47 -4.13
N PRO A 166 16.69 -12.93 -2.93
CA PRO A 166 16.28 -12.29 -1.68
C PRO A 166 16.70 -10.82 -1.59
N VAL A 167 17.91 -10.50 -2.08
CA VAL A 167 18.41 -9.12 -2.07
C VAL A 167 17.58 -8.24 -3.00
N LEU A 168 17.26 -8.74 -4.20
CA LEU A 168 16.43 -8.01 -5.16
C LEU A 168 15.02 -7.77 -4.58
N TRP A 169 14.39 -8.80 -4.02
CA TRP A 169 13.04 -8.66 -3.44
C TRP A 169 13.02 -7.72 -2.23
N GLY A 170 14.04 -7.75 -1.40
CA GLY A 170 14.19 -6.80 -0.29
C GLY A 170 14.28 -5.36 -0.78
N LEU A 171 15.09 -5.11 -1.82
CA LEU A 171 15.20 -3.79 -2.45
C LEU A 171 13.88 -3.34 -3.08
N VAL A 172 13.16 -4.24 -3.77
CA VAL A 172 11.85 -3.95 -4.37
C VAL A 172 10.84 -3.57 -3.30
N LEU A 173 10.75 -4.29 -2.17
CA LEU A 173 9.83 -3.99 -1.07
C LEU A 173 10.10 -2.61 -0.47
N VAL A 174 11.36 -2.29 -0.17
CA VAL A 174 11.74 -0.98 0.40
C VAL A 174 11.51 0.14 -0.61
N ALA A 175 11.87 -0.07 -1.89
CA ALA A 175 11.65 0.91 -2.94
C ALA A 175 10.15 1.18 -3.15
N LEU A 176 9.31 0.13 -3.15
CA LEU A 176 7.86 0.27 -3.25
C LEU A 176 7.27 1.04 -2.06
N ALA A 177 7.75 0.79 -0.84
CA ALA A 177 7.34 1.53 0.36
C ALA A 177 7.63 3.03 0.22
N GLU A 178 8.84 3.40 -0.22
CA GLU A 178 9.19 4.80 -0.47
C GLU A 178 8.39 5.41 -1.64
N CYS A 179 8.11 4.66 -2.70
CA CYS A 179 7.27 5.11 -3.81
C CYS A 179 5.82 5.37 -3.36
N ALA A 180 5.21 4.45 -2.62
CA ALA A 180 3.84 4.60 -2.13
C ALA A 180 3.68 5.80 -1.19
N ARG A 181 4.69 6.04 -0.35
CA ARG A 181 4.73 7.20 0.52
C ARG A 181 4.82 8.53 -0.25
N THR A 182 5.54 8.57 -1.36
CA THR A 182 5.60 9.77 -2.20
C THR A 182 4.31 9.99 -2.98
N ALA A 183 3.56 8.94 -3.27
CA ALA A 183 2.28 9.00 -3.98
C ALA A 183 1.12 9.53 -3.12
N ASP A 184 1.24 9.49 -1.77
CA ASP A 184 0.20 9.98 -0.83
C ASP A 184 0.13 11.51 -0.75
N GLY A 185 0.19 12.18 -1.92
CA GLY A 185 0.10 13.63 -2.05
C GLY A 185 -1.22 14.12 -2.61
N ALA A 186 -1.90 13.32 -3.44
CA ALA A 186 -3.17 13.68 -4.08
C ALA A 186 -4.33 12.89 -3.47
N ASP A 187 -5.44 13.60 -3.22
CA ASP A 187 -6.64 13.04 -2.59
C ASP A 187 -7.18 11.86 -3.39
N GLY A 188 -7.47 10.74 -2.71
CA GLY A 188 -8.07 9.55 -3.29
C GLY A 188 -7.17 8.70 -4.20
N THR A 189 -6.12 9.27 -4.76
CA THR A 189 -5.32 8.68 -5.83
C THR A 189 -4.71 7.33 -5.41
N VAL A 190 -4.06 7.27 -4.26
CA VAL A 190 -3.46 6.05 -3.72
C VAL A 190 -4.50 4.98 -3.44
N CYS A 191 -5.66 5.36 -2.89
CA CYS A 191 -6.74 4.42 -2.59
C CYS A 191 -7.39 3.87 -3.86
N GLY A 192 -7.67 4.74 -4.84
CA GLY A 192 -8.27 4.34 -6.12
C GLY A 192 -7.36 3.41 -6.92
N THR A 193 -6.07 3.74 -7.01
CA THR A 193 -5.08 2.90 -7.70
C THR A 193 -4.86 1.56 -7.00
N ALA A 194 -4.79 1.56 -5.66
CA ALA A 194 -4.69 0.32 -4.89
C ALA A 194 -5.96 -0.54 -5.04
N PHE A 195 -7.14 0.06 -5.10
CA PHE A 195 -8.38 -0.65 -5.34
C PHE A 195 -8.36 -1.36 -6.71
N ALA A 196 -7.98 -0.65 -7.78
CA ALA A 196 -7.84 -1.24 -9.12
C ALA A 196 -6.80 -2.39 -9.12
N ALA A 197 -5.66 -2.19 -8.47
CA ALA A 197 -4.63 -3.21 -8.33
C ALA A 197 -5.14 -4.46 -7.57
N MET A 198 -5.95 -4.31 -6.52
CA MET A 198 -6.53 -5.44 -5.79
C MET A 198 -7.52 -6.22 -6.65
N LEU A 199 -8.32 -5.56 -7.49
CA LEU A 199 -9.20 -6.24 -8.46
C LEU A 199 -8.38 -7.02 -9.49
N GLY A 200 -7.33 -6.42 -10.05
CA GLY A 200 -6.39 -7.09 -10.94
C GLY A 200 -5.74 -8.32 -10.31
N LEU A 201 -5.28 -8.18 -9.07
CA LEU A 201 -4.66 -9.27 -8.32
C LEU A 201 -5.65 -10.42 -8.05
N MET A 202 -6.91 -10.12 -7.75
CA MET A 202 -7.96 -11.16 -7.62
C MET A 202 -8.15 -11.91 -8.94
N GLY A 203 -8.15 -11.22 -10.07
CA GLY A 203 -8.22 -11.83 -11.40
C GLY A 203 -7.04 -12.77 -11.65
N VAL A 204 -5.82 -12.29 -11.43
CA VAL A 204 -4.59 -13.07 -11.57
C VAL A 204 -4.59 -14.29 -10.67
N MET A 205 -4.95 -14.16 -9.39
CA MET A 205 -5.03 -15.29 -8.44
C MET A 205 -6.04 -16.34 -8.89
N THR A 206 -7.14 -15.91 -9.52
CA THR A 206 -8.13 -16.84 -10.09
C THR A 206 -7.54 -17.61 -11.26
N LEU A 207 -6.81 -16.96 -12.15
CA LEU A 207 -6.18 -17.59 -13.31
C LEU A 207 -5.04 -18.53 -12.94
N LEU A 208 -4.25 -18.17 -11.93
CA LEU A 208 -3.10 -18.95 -11.46
C LEU A 208 -3.47 -20.07 -10.47
N GLY A 209 -4.75 -20.22 -10.12
CA GLY A 209 -5.20 -21.26 -9.18
C GLY A 209 -4.97 -20.92 -7.69
N TRP A 210 -4.54 -19.69 -7.37
CA TRP A 210 -4.35 -19.19 -6.00
C TRP A 210 -5.64 -18.63 -5.39
N PHE A 211 -6.79 -19.07 -5.86
CA PHE A 211 -8.11 -18.56 -5.52
C PHE A 211 -8.38 -18.43 -4.00
N PRO A 212 -7.95 -19.36 -3.12
CA PRO A 212 -8.17 -19.21 -1.68
C PRO A 212 -7.47 -18.00 -1.07
N LEU A 213 -6.27 -17.64 -1.56
CA LEU A 213 -5.54 -16.43 -1.11
C LEU A 213 -6.18 -15.14 -1.61
N GLY A 214 -7.11 -15.22 -2.56
CA GLY A 214 -7.92 -14.09 -3.02
C GLY A 214 -8.72 -13.39 -1.92
N VAL A 215 -8.85 -14.00 -0.74
CA VAL A 215 -9.41 -13.37 0.46
C VAL A 215 -8.65 -12.11 0.87
N LEU A 216 -7.32 -12.07 0.69
CA LEU A 216 -6.49 -10.90 0.98
C LEU A 216 -6.88 -9.68 0.13
N PRO A 217 -6.77 -9.75 -1.21
CA PRO A 217 -7.14 -8.60 -2.05
C PRO A 217 -8.64 -8.30 -2.01
N ALA A 218 -9.52 -9.30 -1.78
CA ALA A 218 -10.95 -9.06 -1.64
C ALA A 218 -11.29 -8.24 -0.40
N ALA A 219 -10.74 -8.60 0.76
CA ALA A 219 -10.92 -7.84 2.00
C ALA A 219 -10.41 -6.41 1.86
N LEU A 220 -9.22 -6.24 1.27
CA LEU A 220 -8.65 -4.91 1.08
C LEU A 220 -9.41 -4.09 0.05
N ALA A 221 -9.88 -4.69 -1.05
CA ALA A 221 -10.71 -3.99 -2.04
C ALA A 221 -12.00 -3.45 -1.39
N GLY A 222 -12.69 -4.27 -0.58
CA GLY A 222 -13.85 -3.80 0.17
C GLY A 222 -13.52 -2.64 1.12
N SER A 223 -12.43 -2.76 1.86
CA SER A 223 -11.96 -1.72 2.77
C SER A 223 -11.61 -0.42 2.04
N LEU A 224 -10.91 -0.49 0.90
CA LEU A 224 -10.56 0.67 0.08
C LEU A 224 -11.78 1.36 -0.52
N MET A 225 -12.75 0.59 -1.00
CA MET A 225 -14.01 1.13 -1.52
C MET A 225 -14.75 1.94 -0.45
N ALA A 226 -14.82 1.43 0.78
CA ALA A 226 -15.40 2.17 1.89
C ALA A 226 -14.56 3.40 2.26
N PHE A 227 -13.24 3.29 2.30
CA PHE A 227 -12.37 4.40 2.66
C PHE A 227 -12.45 5.56 1.67
N LEU A 228 -12.69 5.28 0.38
CA LEU A 228 -12.91 6.30 -0.64
C LEU A 228 -14.10 7.23 -0.34
N LEU A 229 -15.06 6.84 0.51
CA LEU A 229 -16.15 7.72 0.95
C LEU A 229 -15.63 8.98 1.68
N TRP A 230 -14.46 8.90 2.30
CA TRP A 230 -13.80 10.02 2.98
C TRP A 230 -12.57 10.55 2.27
N ASN A 231 -11.94 9.72 1.43
CA ASN A 231 -10.68 10.08 0.79
C ASN A 231 -10.84 10.55 -0.66
N PHE A 232 -12.04 10.39 -1.26
CA PHE A 232 -12.35 10.94 -2.59
C PHE A 232 -12.24 12.49 -2.58
N PRO A 233 -11.72 13.12 -3.64
CA PRO A 233 -11.59 14.56 -3.73
C PRO A 233 -12.94 15.33 -3.59
N PRO A 234 -13.06 16.34 -2.72
CA PRO A 234 -12.08 16.82 -1.74
C PRO A 234 -12.05 15.91 -0.49
N ALA A 235 -10.86 15.42 -0.13
CA ALA A 235 -10.72 14.47 0.96
C ALA A 235 -11.10 15.07 2.32
N LYS A 236 -11.83 14.28 3.11
CA LYS A 236 -12.18 14.57 4.52
C LYS A 236 -11.25 13.87 5.50
N LEU A 237 -10.60 12.78 5.05
CA LEU A 237 -9.66 11.97 5.79
C LEU A 237 -8.56 11.50 4.83
N ARG A 238 -7.29 11.69 5.20
CA ARG A 238 -6.15 11.24 4.41
C ARG A 238 -5.63 9.91 4.90
N LEU A 239 -5.03 9.18 3.97
CA LEU A 239 -4.48 7.86 4.20
C LEU A 239 -3.33 7.88 5.22
N GLY A 240 -2.40 8.81 5.05
CA GLY A 240 -1.19 8.94 5.86
C GLY A 240 -0.14 7.89 5.57
N SER A 241 1.01 8.01 6.27
CA SER A 241 2.10 7.03 6.14
C SER A 241 1.68 5.62 6.56
N VAL A 242 0.76 5.52 7.51
CA VAL A 242 0.16 4.22 7.92
C VAL A 242 -0.39 3.49 6.72
N GLY A 243 -1.30 4.12 6.00
CA GLY A 243 -2.00 3.45 4.91
C GLY A 243 -1.14 3.28 3.67
N SER A 244 -0.33 4.27 3.30
CA SER A 244 0.53 4.17 2.12
C SER A 244 1.57 3.04 2.27
N LEU A 245 2.20 2.90 3.45
CA LEU A 245 3.13 1.79 3.70
C LEU A 245 2.40 0.43 3.83
N PHE A 246 1.22 0.38 4.45
CA PHE A 246 0.40 -0.82 4.49
C PHE A 246 0.04 -1.31 3.09
N LEU A 247 -0.37 -0.41 2.20
CA LEU A 247 -0.69 -0.73 0.80
C LEU A 247 0.55 -1.20 0.02
N ALA A 248 1.71 -0.56 0.24
CA ALA A 248 2.97 -1.03 -0.32
C ALA A 248 3.31 -2.46 0.14
N GLY A 249 3.11 -2.74 1.43
CA GLY A 249 3.26 -4.08 1.99
C GLY A 249 2.34 -5.10 1.32
N MET A 250 1.06 -4.78 1.12
CA MET A 250 0.11 -5.66 0.41
C MET A 250 0.52 -5.89 -1.04
N LEU A 251 0.83 -4.83 -1.78
CA LEU A 251 1.22 -4.89 -3.20
C LEU A 251 2.55 -5.59 -3.43
N GLY A 252 3.45 -5.59 -2.45
CA GLY A 252 4.74 -6.26 -2.53
C GLY A 252 4.74 -7.68 -1.97
N CYS A 253 4.19 -7.89 -0.76
CA CYS A 253 4.27 -9.17 -0.09
C CYS A 253 3.32 -10.22 -0.68
N VAL A 254 2.13 -9.84 -1.17
CA VAL A 254 1.19 -10.83 -1.73
C VAL A 254 1.74 -11.47 -3.02
N PRO A 255 2.26 -10.72 -4.01
CA PRO A 255 2.92 -11.31 -5.18
C PRO A 255 4.09 -12.24 -4.82
N LEU A 256 4.93 -11.84 -3.84
CA LEU A 256 6.00 -12.69 -3.35
C LEU A 256 5.48 -14.00 -2.75
N CYS A 257 4.42 -13.96 -1.95
CA CYS A 257 3.84 -15.12 -1.30
C CYS A 257 3.19 -16.10 -2.27
N ILE A 258 2.68 -15.63 -3.41
CA ILE A 258 2.14 -16.52 -4.46
C ILE A 258 3.20 -17.01 -5.44
N GLY A 259 4.47 -16.59 -5.28
CA GLY A 259 5.58 -17.00 -6.12
C GLY A 259 5.70 -16.24 -7.44
N TRP A 260 5.03 -15.10 -7.59
CA TRP A 260 5.02 -14.25 -8.78
C TRP A 260 5.41 -12.80 -8.42
N PRO A 261 6.66 -12.57 -7.99
CA PRO A 261 7.12 -11.24 -7.55
C PRO A 261 7.10 -10.18 -8.64
N ASP A 262 7.22 -10.57 -9.90
CA ASP A 262 7.12 -9.71 -11.09
C ASP A 262 5.77 -8.99 -11.20
N LEU A 263 4.69 -9.55 -10.67
CA LEU A 263 3.38 -8.90 -10.62
C LEU A 263 3.39 -7.59 -9.82
N THR A 264 4.37 -7.38 -8.93
CA THR A 264 4.54 -6.12 -8.21
C THR A 264 4.75 -4.93 -9.15
N LEU A 265 5.38 -5.15 -10.32
CA LEU A 265 5.62 -4.08 -11.29
C LEU A 265 4.32 -3.54 -11.91
N PRO A 266 3.48 -4.34 -12.57
CA PRO A 266 2.24 -3.84 -13.15
C PRO A 266 1.21 -3.40 -12.09
N LEU A 267 1.06 -4.15 -11.00
CA LEU A 267 0.08 -3.83 -9.94
C LEU A 267 0.37 -2.52 -9.23
N ALA A 268 1.63 -2.18 -9.06
CA ALA A 268 2.07 -0.95 -8.40
C ALA A 268 2.57 0.11 -9.39
N LEU A 269 2.24 0.01 -10.68
CA LEU A 269 2.74 0.93 -11.71
C LEU A 269 2.56 2.40 -11.36
N PRO A 270 1.39 2.89 -10.87
CA PRO A 270 1.25 4.29 -10.48
C PRO A 270 2.21 4.72 -9.37
N PHE A 271 2.48 3.84 -8.40
CA PHE A 271 3.43 4.13 -7.32
C PHE A 271 4.87 4.21 -7.85
N TRP A 272 5.25 3.32 -8.76
CA TRP A 272 6.56 3.35 -9.42
C TRP A 272 6.76 4.62 -10.24
N LEU A 273 5.73 5.10 -10.94
CA LEU A 273 5.79 6.36 -11.69
C LEU A 273 5.99 7.56 -10.77
N GLU A 274 5.24 7.64 -9.67
CA GLU A 274 5.37 8.71 -8.68
C GLU A 274 6.76 8.73 -8.03
N GLY A 275 7.16 7.63 -7.44
CA GLY A 275 8.46 7.51 -6.75
C GLY A 275 9.64 7.58 -7.72
N GLY A 276 9.52 6.97 -8.91
CA GLY A 276 10.53 7.01 -9.96
C GLY A 276 10.80 8.42 -10.46
N MET A 277 9.76 9.22 -10.67
CA MET A 277 9.90 10.62 -11.05
C MET A 277 10.66 11.44 -9.99
N VAL A 278 10.36 11.21 -8.71
CA VAL A 278 11.09 11.86 -7.59
C VAL A 278 12.54 11.37 -7.52
N ALA A 279 12.76 10.07 -7.65
CA ALA A 279 14.11 9.49 -7.61
C ALA A 279 14.99 10.04 -8.75
N LEU A 280 14.45 10.09 -9.99
CA LEU A 280 15.14 10.67 -11.14
C LEU A 280 15.46 12.16 -10.93
N GLN A 281 14.50 12.94 -10.39
CA GLN A 281 14.72 14.34 -10.08
C GLN A 281 15.88 14.51 -9.09
N ILE A 282 15.89 13.73 -8.01
CA ILE A 282 16.96 13.78 -6.99
C ILE A 282 18.32 13.40 -7.60
N LEU A 283 18.37 12.36 -8.44
CA LEU A 283 19.59 11.91 -9.11
C LEU A 283 20.17 13.00 -10.01
N VAL A 284 19.33 13.61 -10.86
CA VAL A 284 19.76 14.69 -11.77
C VAL A 284 20.19 15.93 -10.99
N CYS A 285 19.46 16.31 -9.94
CA CYS A 285 19.86 17.43 -9.08
C CYS A 285 21.21 17.18 -8.40
N LYS A 286 21.44 15.98 -7.87
CA LYS A 286 22.72 15.61 -7.24
C LYS A 286 23.86 15.56 -8.27
N ALA A 287 23.66 14.90 -9.42
CA ALA A 287 24.65 14.79 -10.47
C ALA A 287 25.05 16.16 -11.06
N SER A 288 24.09 17.07 -11.17
CA SER A 288 24.30 18.44 -11.68
C SER A 288 24.70 19.46 -10.60
N ARG A 289 24.93 19.00 -9.34
CA ARG A 289 25.19 19.88 -8.18
C ARG A 289 24.15 20.99 -8.03
N GLY A 290 22.86 20.65 -8.25
CA GLY A 290 21.74 21.59 -8.16
C GLY A 290 21.51 22.49 -9.37
N ARG A 291 22.33 22.38 -10.43
CA ARG A 291 22.26 23.28 -11.61
C ARG A 291 21.14 22.92 -12.59
N ARG A 292 20.69 21.66 -12.61
CA ARG A 292 19.66 21.17 -13.55
C ARG A 292 18.52 20.51 -12.80
N GLN A 293 17.30 20.82 -13.21
CA GLN A 293 16.07 20.13 -12.83
C GLN A 293 15.55 19.41 -14.05
N LEU A 294 15.26 18.10 -13.94
CA LEU A 294 14.72 17.29 -15.03
C LEU A 294 13.24 17.62 -15.25
N PHE A 295 12.49 17.71 -14.18
CA PHE A 295 11.07 18.03 -14.19
C PHE A 295 10.81 19.38 -13.52
N ARG A 296 9.87 20.15 -14.05
CA ARG A 296 9.44 21.43 -13.45
C ARG A 296 8.85 21.24 -12.04
N SER A 297 8.22 20.09 -11.82
CA SER A 297 7.71 19.66 -10.51
C SER A 297 7.71 18.13 -10.45
N ALA A 298 7.98 17.56 -9.31
CA ALA A 298 7.87 16.15 -8.97
C ALA A 298 7.23 16.07 -7.57
N PRO A 299 6.38 15.11 -7.28
CA PRO A 299 5.94 13.93 -8.06
C PRO A 299 4.99 14.23 -9.23
N LEU A 300 4.51 13.17 -9.91
CA LEU A 300 3.68 13.27 -11.13
C LEU A 300 2.36 14.01 -10.89
N HIS A 301 1.67 13.76 -9.76
CA HIS A 301 0.42 14.45 -9.43
C HIS A 301 0.61 15.98 -9.36
N ARG A 302 1.71 16.48 -8.74
CA ARG A 302 2.01 17.91 -8.70
C ARG A 302 2.28 18.51 -10.07
N TRP A 303 2.90 17.72 -10.95
CA TRP A 303 3.11 18.17 -12.33
C TRP A 303 1.79 18.29 -13.12
N LEU A 304 0.83 17.36 -12.87
CA LEU A 304 -0.51 17.44 -13.44
C LEU A 304 -1.31 18.62 -12.88
N GLU A 305 -1.22 18.90 -11.58
CA GLU A 305 -1.80 20.11 -10.94
C GLU A 305 -1.28 21.40 -11.59
N LEU A 306 0.05 21.50 -11.82
CA LEU A 306 0.64 22.64 -12.50
C LEU A 306 0.20 22.81 -13.96
N ARG A 307 -0.32 21.74 -14.58
CA ARG A 307 -0.96 21.76 -15.89
C ARG A 307 -2.43 22.15 -15.86
N GLY A 308 -2.98 22.44 -14.69
CA GLY A 308 -4.36 22.87 -14.49
C GLY A 308 -5.36 21.73 -14.38
N GLN A 309 -4.92 20.48 -14.17
CA GLN A 309 -5.85 19.38 -13.91
C GLN A 309 -6.44 19.50 -12.51
N SER A 310 -7.75 19.24 -12.39
CA SER A 310 -8.44 19.16 -11.09
C SER A 310 -8.03 17.90 -10.34
N ALA A 311 -8.22 17.89 -9.00
CA ALA A 311 -7.94 16.72 -8.17
C ALA A 311 -8.72 15.47 -8.63
N GLU A 312 -9.95 15.63 -9.10
CA GLU A 312 -10.78 14.57 -9.65
C GLU A 312 -10.20 14.02 -10.96
N GLN A 313 -9.72 14.91 -11.86
CA GLN A 313 -9.08 14.46 -13.12
C GLN A 313 -7.80 13.67 -12.85
N ILE A 314 -7.01 14.09 -11.86
CA ILE A 314 -5.81 13.38 -11.43
C ILE A 314 -6.20 12.01 -10.88
N PHE A 315 -7.21 11.93 -10.00
CA PHE A 315 -7.73 10.68 -9.48
C PHE A 315 -8.09 9.69 -10.60
N TYR A 316 -8.91 10.12 -11.57
CA TYR A 316 -9.31 9.26 -12.69
C TYR A 316 -8.13 8.86 -13.57
N THR A 317 -7.19 9.78 -13.84
CA THR A 317 -5.99 9.48 -14.63
C THR A 317 -5.18 8.36 -14.00
N PHE A 318 -4.97 8.41 -12.68
CA PHE A 318 -4.23 7.37 -11.96
C PHE A 318 -4.98 6.05 -11.90
N CYS A 319 -6.31 6.07 -11.73
CA CYS A 319 -7.12 4.85 -11.77
C CYS A 319 -7.03 4.16 -13.15
N VAL A 320 -7.05 4.93 -14.23
CA VAL A 320 -6.90 4.38 -15.59
C VAL A 320 -5.51 3.78 -15.81
N ILE A 321 -4.45 4.40 -15.28
CA ILE A 321 -3.08 3.84 -15.36
C ILE A 321 -2.97 2.53 -14.56
N ALA A 322 -3.77 2.35 -13.51
CA ALA A 322 -3.75 1.17 -12.66
C ALA A 322 -4.58 -0.01 -13.22
N MET A 323 -5.45 0.23 -14.19
CA MET A 323 -6.27 -0.79 -14.86
C MET A 323 -5.55 -1.41 -16.05
#